data_304802fbca748284377e87f100fce82d
#
_entry.id   304802fbca748284377e87f100fce82d
#
_cell.length_a   1.000
_cell.length_b   1.000
_cell.length_c   1.000
_cell.angle_alpha   90.00
_cell.angle_beta   90.00
_cell.angle_gamma   90.00
#
_symmetry.space_group_name_H-M   'P 1'
#
loop_
_entity.id
_entity.type
_entity.pdbx_description
1 polymer ?
#
loop_
_entity_poly.entity_id
_entity_poly.type
_entity_poly.pdbx_seq_one_letter_code
_entity_poly.pdbx_strand_id
1 'polypeptide(L)'
;MRLARLQNLPPFCTCRESRYAKVMAQSVSNTPGKKLVRIDVSSDTVCPWCFVGKRNLDKAIAASKDQFDFEIRWHPFFLDSSAPKEGVNKREFYEKKFGSRFTGMMARMTEVFRGLGLEYDMSGLTGNTLDSHRLIYFAGKQGSDKQHNLVEELCIGYFTQGKYIGDREFLVESARKVGIEGAAEFLEDPNNGVKEVNEELEKYSSHITGVPYYVINGNHKFSGGQPPEVFQRAFQVDAN
;
A
#
# COMPACT_ATOMS: atom_id res chain seq x y z
N MET A 1 -66.87 22.80 -36.07
CA MET A 1 -67.12 21.36 -36.23
C MET A 1 -65.78 20.58 -36.17
N ARG A 2 -65.74 19.58 -35.32
CA ARG A 2 -64.83 18.48 -35.06
C ARG A 2 -63.68 18.74 -34.08
N LEU A 3 -63.97 18.27 -32.88
CA LEU A 3 -63.06 17.75 -31.83
C LEU A 3 -62.29 16.57 -32.37
N ALA A 4 -61.01 16.48 -32.04
CA ALA A 4 -60.27 15.22 -31.97
C ALA A 4 -59.05 15.37 -31.02
N ARG A 5 -59.19 14.90 -29.84
CA ARG A 5 -58.58 13.77 -29.14
C ARG A 5 -57.08 14.00 -28.76
N LEU A 6 -56.94 14.37 -27.53
CA LEU A 6 -55.83 14.03 -26.66
C LEU A 6 -55.78 12.51 -26.48
N GLN A 7 -54.68 11.87 -26.80
CA GLN A 7 -54.33 10.57 -26.20
C GLN A 7 -52.82 10.30 -26.30
N ASN A 8 -52.24 9.92 -25.14
CA ASN A 8 -51.05 9.13 -24.92
C ASN A 8 -49.72 9.84 -24.85
N LEU A 9 -49.42 10.31 -23.64
CA LEU A 9 -48.04 10.34 -23.09
C LEU A 9 -47.71 8.94 -22.53
N PRO A 10 -46.55 8.36 -22.83
CA PRO A 10 -46.10 7.11 -22.20
C PRO A 10 -45.65 7.35 -20.75
N PRO A 11 -45.74 6.32 -19.90
CA PRO A 11 -45.51 6.45 -18.47
C PRO A 11 -44.02 6.64 -18.16
N PHE A 12 -43.81 7.35 -17.09
CA PHE A 12 -42.53 7.62 -16.43
C PHE A 12 -41.57 6.42 -16.47
N CYS A 13 -40.39 6.66 -17.01
CA CYS A 13 -39.23 5.77 -16.92
C CYS A 13 -38.78 5.74 -15.46
N THR A 14 -39.13 4.69 -14.76
CA THR A 14 -38.57 4.37 -13.44
C THR A 14 -37.07 4.28 -13.55
N CYS A 15 -36.36 5.14 -12.81
CA CYS A 15 -34.93 5.10 -12.62
C CYS A 15 -34.50 3.66 -12.28
N ARG A 16 -33.81 3.03 -13.22
CA ARG A 16 -33.03 1.83 -12.92
C ARG A 16 -31.97 2.22 -11.91
N GLU A 17 -32.19 1.87 -10.66
CA GLU A 17 -31.12 1.86 -9.66
C GLU A 17 -29.92 1.11 -10.22
N SER A 18 -28.82 1.81 -10.28
CA SER A 18 -27.55 1.35 -10.79
C SER A 18 -27.15 0.03 -10.14
N ARG A 19 -26.98 -1.00 -10.95
CA ARG A 19 -26.43 -2.32 -10.55
C ARG A 19 -24.99 -2.25 -9.99
N TYR A 20 -24.42 -1.07 -9.92
CA TYR A 20 -23.06 -0.83 -9.40
C TYR A 20 -23.00 -0.70 -7.86
N ALA A 21 -24.12 -0.53 -7.17
CA ALA A 21 -24.12 -0.42 -5.71
C ALA A 21 -24.06 -1.78 -4.97
N LYS A 22 -24.10 -2.90 -5.68
CA LYS A 22 -24.23 -4.25 -5.08
C LYS A 22 -22.98 -5.12 -5.12
N VAL A 23 -21.81 -4.59 -5.57
CA VAL A 23 -20.56 -5.37 -5.71
C VAL A 23 -19.54 -5.06 -4.61
N MET A 24 -19.84 -4.21 -3.64
CA MET A 24 -18.91 -3.77 -2.60
C MET A 24 -19.04 -4.49 -1.24
N ALA A 25 -19.64 -5.66 -1.21
CA ALA A 25 -19.49 -6.57 -0.09
C ALA A 25 -18.53 -7.69 -0.52
N GLN A 26 -17.24 -7.38 -0.62
CA GLN A 26 -16.23 -8.43 -0.65
C GLN A 26 -16.28 -9.14 0.69
N SER A 27 -16.72 -10.38 0.65
CA SER A 27 -16.77 -11.29 1.77
C SER A 27 -15.36 -11.48 2.33
N VAL A 28 -15.05 -10.81 3.43
CA VAL A 28 -14.08 -11.34 4.37
C VAL A 28 -14.66 -12.71 4.76
N SER A 29 -14.03 -13.78 4.35
CA SER A 29 -14.44 -15.12 4.73
C SER A 29 -14.13 -15.27 6.23
N ASN A 30 -15.05 -14.88 7.09
CA ASN A 30 -14.97 -15.18 8.50
C ASN A 30 -15.06 -16.70 8.64
N THR A 31 -13.94 -17.34 8.80
CA THR A 31 -13.90 -18.74 9.25
C THR A 31 -14.59 -18.79 10.62
N PRO A 32 -15.63 -19.62 10.80
CA PRO A 32 -16.34 -19.66 12.07
C PRO A 32 -15.38 -19.88 13.23
N GLY A 33 -15.32 -18.92 14.15
CA GLY A 33 -14.50 -18.98 15.37
C GLY A 33 -13.24 -18.11 15.38
N LYS A 34 -12.79 -17.52 14.23
CA LYS A 34 -11.64 -16.61 14.24
C LYS A 34 -12.08 -15.15 14.38
N LYS A 35 -11.28 -14.37 15.11
CA LYS A 35 -11.48 -12.93 15.26
C LYS A 35 -10.75 -12.19 14.13
N LEU A 36 -11.37 -11.13 13.59
CA LEU A 36 -10.76 -10.29 12.57
C LEU A 36 -9.89 -9.23 13.22
N VAL A 37 -8.61 -9.19 12.81
CA VAL A 37 -7.66 -8.13 13.16
C VAL A 37 -7.49 -7.20 11.97
N ARG A 38 -7.78 -5.91 12.17
CA ARG A 38 -7.57 -4.86 11.17
C ARG A 38 -6.26 -4.13 11.45
N ILE A 39 -5.47 -3.96 10.39
CA ILE A 39 -4.13 -3.36 10.48
C ILE A 39 -4.01 -2.27 9.42
N ASP A 40 -3.94 -1.02 9.87
CA ASP A 40 -3.63 0.12 9.02
C ASP A 40 -2.13 0.41 9.11
N VAL A 41 -1.46 0.51 7.96
CA VAL A 41 0.00 0.71 7.86
C VAL A 41 0.29 1.96 7.05
N SER A 42 0.80 3.02 7.68
CA SER A 42 1.37 4.14 6.95
C SER A 42 2.83 3.83 6.59
N SER A 43 3.17 3.99 5.31
CA SER A 43 4.43 3.50 4.73
C SER A 43 4.87 4.34 3.53
N ASP A 44 6.17 4.39 3.28
CA ASP A 44 6.73 4.87 2.00
C ASP A 44 7.49 3.74 1.30
N THR A 45 7.31 3.62 0.00
CA THR A 45 7.87 2.55 -0.83
C THR A 45 9.41 2.58 -0.94
N VAL A 46 10.04 3.71 -0.58
CA VAL A 46 11.51 3.86 -0.52
C VAL A 46 12.07 3.75 0.91
N CYS A 47 11.23 3.44 1.89
CA CYS A 47 11.65 3.29 3.28
C CYS A 47 12.08 1.84 3.57
N PRO A 48 13.37 1.56 3.81
CA PRO A 48 13.83 0.19 4.07
C PRO A 48 13.25 -0.39 5.36
N TRP A 49 13.03 0.44 6.39
CA TRP A 49 12.40 0.00 7.63
C TRP A 49 10.92 -0.35 7.46
N CYS A 50 10.23 0.24 6.47
CA CYS A 50 8.88 -0.16 6.11
C CYS A 50 8.85 -1.58 5.56
N PHE A 51 9.82 -1.93 4.71
CA PHE A 51 9.93 -3.28 4.19
C PHE A 51 10.33 -4.30 5.27
N VAL A 52 11.28 -3.97 6.14
CA VAL A 52 11.62 -4.80 7.31
C VAL A 52 10.39 -5.05 8.18
N GLY A 53 9.64 -3.98 8.49
CA GLY A 53 8.42 -4.07 9.28
C GLY A 53 7.33 -4.92 8.62
N LYS A 54 7.16 -4.79 7.30
CA LYS A 54 6.25 -5.66 6.53
C LYS A 54 6.61 -7.13 6.68
N ARG A 55 7.87 -7.49 6.47
CA ARG A 55 8.36 -8.88 6.59
C ARG A 55 8.17 -9.44 8.00
N ASN A 56 8.35 -8.62 9.02
CA ASN A 56 8.11 -9.02 10.41
C ASN A 56 6.61 -9.16 10.71
N LEU A 57 5.77 -8.28 10.17
CA LEU A 57 4.31 -8.41 10.22
C LEU A 57 3.85 -9.71 9.55
N ASP A 58 4.37 -10.05 8.37
CA ASP A 58 4.03 -11.28 7.65
C ASP A 58 4.38 -12.53 8.48
N LYS A 59 5.55 -12.53 9.15
CA LYS A 59 5.93 -13.61 10.08
C LYS A 59 4.96 -13.72 11.26
N ALA A 60 4.54 -12.59 11.82
CA ALA A 60 3.58 -12.57 12.92
C ALA A 60 2.19 -13.07 12.50
N ILE A 61 1.72 -12.67 11.33
CA ILE A 61 0.47 -13.14 10.72
C ILE A 61 0.53 -14.65 10.50
N ALA A 62 1.58 -15.16 9.86
CA ALA A 62 1.77 -16.58 9.60
C ALA A 62 1.73 -17.42 10.90
N ALA A 63 2.31 -16.91 11.98
CA ALA A 63 2.33 -17.56 13.29
C ALA A 63 1.00 -17.46 14.06
N SER A 64 0.08 -16.58 13.62
CA SER A 64 -1.20 -16.32 14.33
C SER A 64 -2.44 -16.67 13.49
N LYS A 65 -2.25 -17.18 12.27
CA LYS A 65 -3.33 -17.50 11.32
C LYS A 65 -4.39 -18.48 11.82
N ASP A 66 -4.04 -19.31 12.81
CA ASP A 66 -4.98 -20.27 13.38
C ASP A 66 -5.96 -19.61 14.35
N GLN A 67 -5.63 -18.42 14.88
CA GLN A 67 -6.42 -17.67 15.87
C GLN A 67 -7.18 -16.50 15.26
N PHE A 68 -6.62 -15.87 14.21
CA PHE A 68 -7.12 -14.63 13.65
C PHE A 68 -7.24 -14.68 12.13
N ASP A 69 -8.21 -13.93 11.61
CA ASP A 69 -8.25 -13.47 10.23
C ASP A 69 -7.70 -12.03 10.19
N PHE A 70 -7.08 -11.64 9.08
CA PHE A 70 -6.38 -10.35 8.98
C PHE A 70 -6.89 -9.54 7.81
N GLU A 71 -7.10 -8.24 8.02
CA GLU A 71 -7.34 -7.25 6.99
C GLU A 71 -6.26 -6.17 7.10
N ILE A 72 -5.39 -6.08 6.09
CA ILE A 72 -4.26 -5.14 6.10
C ILE A 72 -4.51 -4.08 5.04
N ARG A 73 -4.37 -2.80 5.42
CA ARG A 73 -4.51 -1.65 4.54
C ARG A 73 -3.25 -0.81 4.57
N TRP A 74 -2.76 -0.43 3.40
CA TRP A 74 -1.57 0.38 3.24
C TRP A 74 -1.95 1.80 2.85
N HIS A 75 -1.40 2.78 3.59
CA HIS A 75 -1.65 4.19 3.44
C HIS A 75 -0.35 4.92 3.08
N PRO A 76 -0.41 5.99 2.26
CA PRO A 76 0.76 6.71 1.80
C PRO A 76 1.42 7.49 2.93
N PHE A 77 2.74 7.58 2.84
CA PHE A 77 3.58 8.56 3.51
C PHE A 77 4.70 8.96 2.55
N PHE A 78 5.10 10.22 2.52
CA PHE A 78 6.19 10.70 1.69
C PHE A 78 7.37 11.12 2.57
N LEU A 79 8.47 10.34 2.56
CA LEU A 79 9.73 10.72 3.23
C LEU A 79 10.39 11.92 2.57
N ASP A 80 10.11 12.13 1.30
CA ASP A 80 10.58 13.25 0.50
C ASP A 80 9.61 13.55 -0.65
N SER A 81 8.62 14.39 -0.39
CA SER A 81 7.63 14.80 -1.41
C SER A 81 8.25 15.63 -2.54
N SER A 82 9.45 16.19 -2.33
CA SER A 82 10.18 16.99 -3.30
C SER A 82 11.16 16.19 -4.16
N ALA A 83 11.27 14.87 -3.95
CA ALA A 83 12.15 14.02 -4.74
C ALA A 83 11.81 14.10 -6.24
N PRO A 84 12.82 14.08 -7.13
CA PRO A 84 12.60 14.24 -8.57
C PRO A 84 11.80 13.07 -9.15
N LYS A 85 10.92 13.38 -10.10
CA LYS A 85 10.07 12.38 -10.78
C LYS A 85 10.86 11.54 -11.79
N GLU A 86 11.88 12.10 -12.40
CA GLU A 86 12.69 11.45 -13.43
C GLU A 86 13.60 10.36 -12.86
N GLY A 87 13.75 10.34 -11.55
CA GLY A 87 14.68 9.47 -10.86
C GLY A 87 16.13 9.95 -10.94
N VAL A 88 16.87 9.65 -9.89
CA VAL A 88 18.31 9.97 -9.80
C VAL A 88 19.06 8.75 -9.29
N ASN A 89 20.38 8.70 -9.51
CA ASN A 89 21.20 7.59 -8.99
C ASN A 89 20.96 7.40 -7.49
N LYS A 90 20.51 6.21 -7.11
CA LYS A 90 20.11 5.89 -5.73
C LYS A 90 21.26 6.10 -4.75
N ARG A 91 22.45 5.58 -5.05
CA ARG A 91 23.63 5.68 -4.19
C ARG A 91 24.03 7.13 -3.99
N GLU A 92 24.20 7.91 -5.07
CA GLU A 92 24.62 9.31 -5.01
C GLU A 92 23.60 10.18 -4.25
N PHE A 93 22.31 9.93 -4.47
CA PHE A 93 21.25 10.64 -3.76
C PHE A 93 21.35 10.44 -2.25
N TYR A 94 21.52 9.20 -1.79
CA TYR A 94 21.58 8.90 -0.36
C TYR A 94 22.95 9.27 0.26
N GLU A 95 24.04 9.17 -0.48
CA GLU A 95 25.35 9.70 -0.06
C GLU A 95 25.27 11.21 0.21
N LYS A 96 24.67 11.96 -0.70
CA LYS A 96 24.44 13.41 -0.53
C LYS A 96 23.51 13.70 0.65
N LYS A 97 22.42 12.94 0.79
CA LYS A 97 21.38 13.14 1.83
C LYS A 97 21.91 12.85 3.23
N PHE A 98 22.72 11.83 3.41
CA PHE A 98 23.18 11.35 4.72
C PHE A 98 24.64 11.70 5.06
N GLY A 99 25.43 12.11 4.08
CA GLY A 99 26.81 12.52 4.26
C GLY A 99 27.65 11.45 4.96
N SER A 100 28.39 11.83 5.99
CA SER A 100 29.28 10.91 6.74
C SER A 100 28.57 9.70 7.38
N ARG A 101 27.26 9.77 7.58
CA ARG A 101 26.47 8.67 8.14
C ARG A 101 26.12 7.58 7.12
N PHE A 102 26.27 7.85 5.83
CA PHE A 102 25.85 6.94 4.77
C PHE A 102 26.47 5.55 4.89
N THR A 103 27.81 5.47 5.02
CA THR A 103 28.51 4.17 5.10
C THR A 103 28.02 3.30 6.25
N GLY A 104 27.87 3.88 7.43
CA GLY A 104 27.34 3.15 8.60
C GLY A 104 25.90 2.69 8.41
N MET A 105 25.06 3.53 7.79
CA MET A 105 23.67 3.17 7.47
C MET A 105 23.62 2.03 6.46
N MET A 106 24.47 2.05 5.44
CA MET A 106 24.53 1.00 4.43
C MET A 106 24.94 -0.33 5.02
N ALA A 107 26.01 -0.34 5.84
CA ALA A 107 26.47 -1.55 6.52
C ALA A 107 25.33 -2.16 7.37
N ARG A 108 24.62 -1.32 8.12
CA ARG A 108 23.48 -1.75 8.93
C ARG A 108 22.34 -2.32 8.09
N MET A 109 21.94 -1.64 6.98
CA MET A 109 20.87 -2.14 6.11
C MET A 109 21.25 -3.44 5.44
N THR A 110 22.49 -3.58 4.95
CA THR A 110 22.98 -4.85 4.38
C THR A 110 22.87 -6.00 5.39
N GLU A 111 23.23 -5.79 6.64
CA GLU A 111 23.11 -6.79 7.69
C GLU A 111 21.64 -7.15 7.99
N VAL A 112 20.78 -6.14 8.13
CA VAL A 112 19.34 -6.32 8.37
C VAL A 112 18.70 -7.11 7.25
N PHE A 113 18.97 -6.76 5.98
CA PHE A 113 18.42 -7.47 4.82
C PHE A 113 18.96 -8.91 4.73
N ARG A 114 20.24 -9.13 5.04
CA ARG A 114 20.79 -10.48 5.12
C ARG A 114 20.05 -11.33 6.17
N GLY A 115 19.69 -10.75 7.31
CA GLY A 115 18.86 -11.40 8.33
C GLY A 115 17.43 -11.75 7.85
N LEU A 116 16.96 -11.10 6.78
CA LEU A 116 15.71 -11.44 6.10
C LEU A 116 15.89 -12.45 4.94
N GLY A 117 17.13 -12.90 4.68
CA GLY A 117 17.46 -13.76 3.55
C GLY A 117 17.51 -13.02 2.21
N LEU A 118 17.78 -11.70 2.24
CA LEU A 118 17.81 -10.82 1.08
C LEU A 118 19.15 -10.12 0.92
N GLU A 119 19.49 -9.77 -0.33
CA GLU A 119 20.64 -8.91 -0.62
C GLU A 119 20.15 -7.48 -0.85
N TYR A 120 20.73 -6.54 -0.08
CA TYR A 120 20.39 -5.12 -0.19
C TYR A 120 21.12 -4.48 -1.35
N ASP A 121 20.35 -4.02 -2.35
CA ASP A 121 20.87 -3.42 -3.59
C ASP A 121 20.70 -1.90 -3.59
N MET A 122 21.83 -1.19 -3.78
CA MET A 122 21.86 0.26 -3.92
C MET A 122 22.08 0.71 -5.37
N SER A 123 22.01 -0.19 -6.32
CA SER A 123 22.00 0.15 -7.74
C SER A 123 20.65 0.75 -8.18
N GLY A 124 20.60 1.23 -9.40
CA GLY A 124 19.40 1.80 -9.99
C GLY A 124 19.10 3.23 -9.56
N LEU A 125 17.84 3.60 -9.70
CA LEU A 125 17.36 4.95 -9.43
C LEU A 125 16.49 5.03 -8.18
N THR A 126 16.38 6.25 -7.61
CA THR A 126 15.42 6.63 -6.59
C THR A 126 14.77 7.96 -6.98
N GLY A 127 13.61 8.27 -6.40
CA GLY A 127 12.92 9.51 -6.70
C GLY A 127 11.55 9.59 -6.04
N ASN A 128 10.65 10.34 -6.67
CA ASN A 128 9.31 10.56 -6.16
C ASN A 128 8.49 9.26 -6.10
N THR A 129 7.74 9.07 -5.03
CA THR A 129 6.99 7.83 -4.76
C THR A 129 5.49 7.93 -5.03
N LEU A 130 5.02 9.06 -5.61
CA LEU A 130 3.59 9.30 -5.84
C LEU A 130 2.95 8.19 -6.68
N ASP A 131 3.58 7.80 -7.80
CA ASP A 131 2.99 6.82 -8.71
C ASP A 131 2.89 5.42 -8.10
N SER A 132 3.85 5.03 -7.28
CA SER A 132 3.75 3.79 -6.50
C SER A 132 2.62 3.84 -5.46
N HIS A 133 2.41 4.98 -4.80
CA HIS A 133 1.28 5.16 -3.87
C HIS A 133 -0.08 5.19 -4.58
N ARG A 134 -0.17 5.81 -5.77
CA ARG A 134 -1.37 5.75 -6.62
C ARG A 134 -1.72 4.31 -6.96
N LEU A 135 -0.73 3.53 -7.35
CA LEU A 135 -0.92 2.11 -7.68
C LEU A 135 -1.31 1.28 -6.46
N ILE A 136 -0.70 1.51 -5.29
CA ILE A 136 -1.07 0.85 -4.03
C ILE A 136 -2.52 1.17 -3.66
N TYR A 137 -2.94 2.44 -3.78
CA TYR A 137 -4.33 2.83 -3.59
C TYR A 137 -5.27 2.09 -4.55
N PHE A 138 -4.93 2.08 -5.84
CA PHE A 138 -5.72 1.38 -6.86
C PHE A 138 -5.83 -0.12 -6.59
N ALA A 139 -4.75 -0.76 -6.15
CA ALA A 139 -4.74 -2.16 -5.73
C ALA A 139 -5.71 -2.43 -4.58
N GLY A 140 -5.76 -1.53 -3.59
CA GLY A 140 -6.68 -1.63 -2.46
C GLY A 140 -8.16 -1.65 -2.85
N LYS A 141 -8.53 -1.04 -3.99
CA LYS A 141 -9.89 -1.14 -4.54
C LYS A 141 -10.22 -2.52 -5.10
N GLN A 142 -9.21 -3.32 -5.40
CA GLN A 142 -9.37 -4.68 -5.91
C GLN A 142 -9.16 -5.76 -4.84
N GLY A 143 -8.80 -5.38 -3.63
CA GLY A 143 -8.65 -6.26 -2.47
C GLY A 143 -7.43 -5.95 -1.61
N SER A 144 -7.57 -6.13 -0.30
CA SER A 144 -6.48 -5.90 0.66
C SER A 144 -5.30 -6.84 0.43
N ASP A 145 -5.55 -8.09 0.06
CA ASP A 145 -4.50 -9.06 -0.24
C ASP A 145 -3.69 -8.67 -1.48
N LYS A 146 -4.35 -8.18 -2.54
CA LYS A 146 -3.67 -7.68 -3.73
C LYS A 146 -2.82 -6.46 -3.40
N GLN A 147 -3.34 -5.54 -2.58
CA GLN A 147 -2.60 -4.37 -2.10
C GLN A 147 -1.36 -4.79 -1.30
N HIS A 148 -1.51 -5.71 -0.36
CA HIS A 148 -0.43 -6.21 0.48
C HIS A 148 0.67 -6.91 -0.32
N ASN A 149 0.29 -7.74 -1.28
CA ASN A 149 1.21 -8.44 -2.19
C ASN A 149 1.91 -7.47 -3.15
N LEU A 150 1.22 -6.43 -3.62
CA LEU A 150 1.83 -5.40 -4.44
C LEU A 150 2.95 -4.66 -3.69
N VAL A 151 2.72 -4.28 -2.43
CA VAL A 151 3.76 -3.65 -1.60
C VAL A 151 5.00 -4.54 -1.50
N GLU A 152 4.82 -5.86 -1.39
CA GLU A 152 5.94 -6.81 -1.41
C GLU A 152 6.72 -6.75 -2.72
N GLU A 153 6.05 -6.86 -3.87
CA GLU A 153 6.69 -6.83 -5.19
C GLU A 153 7.46 -5.52 -5.44
N LEU A 154 6.85 -4.38 -5.09
CA LEU A 154 7.49 -3.08 -5.20
C LEU A 154 8.74 -2.97 -4.34
N CYS A 155 8.68 -3.42 -3.09
CA CYS A 155 9.82 -3.41 -2.17
C CYS A 155 10.94 -4.35 -2.63
N ILE A 156 10.62 -5.58 -3.03
CA ILE A 156 11.60 -6.53 -3.59
C ILE A 156 12.31 -5.90 -4.78
N GLY A 157 11.57 -5.39 -5.77
CA GLY A 157 12.16 -4.77 -6.94
C GLY A 157 13.09 -3.60 -6.59
N TYR A 158 12.63 -2.71 -5.72
CA TYR A 158 13.39 -1.51 -5.37
C TYR A 158 14.63 -1.80 -4.48
N PHE A 159 14.50 -2.66 -3.48
CA PHE A 159 15.56 -2.89 -2.48
C PHE A 159 16.54 -3.99 -2.86
N THR A 160 16.18 -4.91 -3.78
CA THR A 160 17.00 -6.09 -4.08
C THR A 160 17.32 -6.29 -5.56
N GLN A 161 16.73 -5.51 -6.47
CA GLN A 161 16.85 -5.71 -7.92
C GLN A 161 17.18 -4.42 -8.68
N GLY A 162 17.48 -3.32 -8.00
CA GLY A 162 17.82 -2.03 -8.60
C GLY A 162 16.67 -1.39 -9.41
N LYS A 163 15.42 -1.84 -9.24
CA LYS A 163 14.28 -1.27 -9.96
C LYS A 163 13.96 0.14 -9.45
N TYR A 164 13.45 0.99 -10.35
CA TYR A 164 13.03 2.35 -10.00
C TYR A 164 11.55 2.38 -9.63
N ILE A 165 11.24 2.93 -8.45
CA ILE A 165 9.88 2.97 -7.91
C ILE A 165 8.93 3.92 -8.69
N GLY A 166 9.46 4.81 -9.51
CA GLY A 166 8.71 5.67 -10.41
C GLY A 166 8.65 5.16 -11.86
N ASP A 167 9.24 4.01 -12.15
CA ASP A 167 9.21 3.41 -13.49
C ASP A 167 7.85 2.76 -13.74
N ARG A 168 7.14 3.28 -14.74
CA ARG A 168 5.80 2.81 -15.11
C ARG A 168 5.79 1.34 -15.53
N GLU A 169 6.78 0.88 -16.28
CA GLU A 169 6.85 -0.52 -16.74
C GLU A 169 7.01 -1.45 -15.54
N PHE A 170 7.90 -1.11 -14.62
CA PHE A 170 8.09 -1.85 -13.38
C PHE A 170 6.82 -1.88 -12.51
N LEU A 171 6.13 -0.75 -12.38
CA LEU A 171 4.88 -0.66 -11.61
C LEU A 171 3.78 -1.55 -12.21
N VAL A 172 3.58 -1.48 -13.54
CA VAL A 172 2.58 -2.30 -14.25
C VAL A 172 2.92 -3.79 -14.17
N GLU A 173 4.21 -4.16 -14.34
CA GLU A 173 4.65 -5.54 -14.21
C GLU A 173 4.39 -6.09 -12.80
N SER A 174 4.70 -5.31 -11.77
CA SER A 174 4.45 -5.67 -10.37
C SER A 174 2.96 -5.87 -10.11
N ALA A 175 2.10 -4.98 -10.62
CA ALA A 175 0.65 -5.12 -10.53
C ALA A 175 0.14 -6.41 -11.20
N ARG A 176 0.65 -6.72 -12.40
CA ARG A 176 0.29 -7.93 -13.14
C ARG A 176 0.66 -9.20 -12.38
N LYS A 177 1.83 -9.24 -11.75
CA LYS A 177 2.29 -10.41 -10.96
C LYS A 177 1.34 -10.76 -9.82
N VAL A 178 0.68 -9.76 -9.23
CA VAL A 178 -0.25 -9.95 -8.11
C VAL A 178 -1.72 -9.92 -8.53
N GLY A 179 -1.99 -9.96 -9.84
CA GLY A 179 -3.34 -10.06 -10.38
C GLY A 179 -4.18 -8.77 -10.27
N ILE A 180 -3.54 -7.60 -10.32
CA ILE A 180 -4.22 -6.30 -10.41
C ILE A 180 -4.50 -6.01 -11.88
N GLU A 181 -5.77 -5.80 -12.21
CA GLU A 181 -6.22 -5.49 -13.56
C GLU A 181 -6.33 -3.98 -13.77
N GLY A 182 -6.10 -3.49 -15.00
CA GLY A 182 -6.26 -2.08 -15.37
C GLY A 182 -5.17 -1.14 -14.83
N ALA A 183 -4.03 -1.66 -14.36
CA ALA A 183 -2.96 -0.85 -13.79
C ALA A 183 -2.28 0.06 -14.83
N ALA A 184 -2.13 -0.41 -16.07
CA ALA A 184 -1.52 0.35 -17.15
C ALA A 184 -2.37 1.56 -17.51
N GLU A 185 -3.67 1.35 -17.72
CA GLU A 185 -4.66 2.38 -18.02
C GLU A 185 -4.82 3.37 -16.87
N PHE A 186 -4.80 2.86 -15.63
CA PHE A 186 -4.87 3.73 -14.43
C PHE A 186 -3.68 4.67 -14.33
N LEU A 187 -2.46 4.18 -14.57
CA LEU A 187 -1.23 4.96 -14.49
C LEU A 187 -1.00 5.85 -15.72
N GLU A 188 -1.76 5.66 -16.81
CA GLU A 188 -1.63 6.48 -18.03
C GLU A 188 -1.96 7.95 -17.80
N ASP A 189 -3.06 8.22 -17.07
CA ASP A 189 -3.38 9.57 -16.63
C ASP A 189 -2.64 9.87 -15.31
N PRO A 190 -1.70 10.85 -15.30
CA PRO A 190 -0.94 11.21 -14.12
C PRO A 190 -1.79 11.78 -12.97
N ASN A 191 -3.06 12.11 -13.20
CA ASN A 191 -3.97 12.65 -12.19
C ASN A 191 -4.80 11.57 -11.50
N ASN A 192 -4.93 10.37 -12.10
CA ASN A 192 -5.69 9.28 -11.50
C ASN A 192 -5.14 8.90 -10.13
N GLY A 193 -5.99 8.90 -9.11
CA GLY A 193 -5.65 8.51 -7.74
C GLY A 193 -4.88 9.56 -6.93
N VAL A 194 -4.48 10.70 -7.52
CA VAL A 194 -3.71 11.74 -6.81
C VAL A 194 -4.53 12.35 -5.67
N LYS A 195 -5.79 12.68 -5.95
CA LYS A 195 -6.70 13.24 -4.94
C LYS A 195 -6.87 12.27 -3.78
N GLU A 196 -7.14 11.02 -4.08
CA GLU A 196 -7.39 9.97 -3.09
C GLU A 196 -6.14 9.65 -2.26
N VAL A 197 -4.95 9.62 -2.88
CA VAL A 197 -3.68 9.48 -2.16
C VAL A 197 -3.47 10.63 -1.18
N ASN A 198 -3.79 11.87 -1.58
CA ASN A 198 -3.69 13.03 -0.69
C ASN A 198 -4.72 12.98 0.45
N GLU A 199 -5.94 12.54 0.19
CA GLU A 199 -6.97 12.34 1.21
C GLU A 199 -6.56 11.26 2.23
N GLU A 200 -5.98 10.15 1.77
CA GLU A 200 -5.43 9.11 2.64
C GLU A 200 -4.21 9.60 3.44
N LEU A 201 -3.31 10.35 2.80
CA LEU A 201 -2.17 10.97 3.47
C LEU A 201 -2.63 11.87 4.63
N GLU A 202 -3.60 12.74 4.37
CA GLU A 202 -4.15 13.63 5.41
C GLU A 202 -4.81 12.83 6.54
N LYS A 203 -5.62 11.85 6.20
CA LYS A 203 -6.36 11.05 7.18
C LYS A 203 -5.49 10.16 8.05
N TYR A 204 -4.52 9.46 7.46
CA TYR A 204 -3.78 8.41 8.15
C TYR A 204 -2.35 8.79 8.52
N SER A 205 -1.77 9.79 7.87
CA SER A 205 -0.34 10.06 7.95
C SER A 205 0.03 11.49 8.36
N SER A 206 -0.89 12.45 8.34
CA SER A 206 -0.61 13.86 8.66
C SER A 206 -0.16 14.10 10.11
N HIS A 207 -0.54 13.21 11.02
CA HIS A 207 -0.25 13.31 12.45
C HIS A 207 0.98 12.52 12.90
N ILE A 208 1.68 11.84 11.98
CA ILE A 208 2.87 11.04 12.28
C ILE A 208 4.13 11.67 11.69
N THR A 209 5.27 11.42 12.31
CA THR A 209 6.58 12.01 11.93
C THR A 209 7.54 11.01 11.30
N GLY A 210 7.11 9.75 11.13
CA GLY A 210 7.96 8.72 10.56
C GLY A 210 7.26 7.39 10.37
N VAL A 211 7.80 6.60 9.48
CA VAL A 211 7.25 5.32 9.03
C VAL A 211 8.28 4.19 9.16
N PRO A 212 7.82 2.91 9.23
CA PRO A 212 6.42 2.47 9.20
C PRO A 212 5.68 2.83 10.50
N TYR A 213 4.38 3.08 10.37
CA TYR A 213 3.50 3.34 11.50
C TYR A 213 2.28 2.43 11.39
N TYR A 214 1.92 1.79 12.50
CA TYR A 214 0.86 0.77 12.56
C TYR A 214 -0.25 1.22 13.50
N VAL A 215 -1.48 0.97 13.06
CA VAL A 215 -2.68 1.08 13.89
C VAL A 215 -3.42 -0.25 13.82
N ILE A 216 -3.49 -0.99 14.93
CA ILE A 216 -4.17 -2.27 15.00
C ILE A 216 -5.50 -2.07 15.70
N ASN A 217 -6.59 -2.55 15.07
CA ASN A 217 -7.98 -2.43 15.50
C ASN A 217 -8.40 -0.99 15.88
N GLY A 218 -7.77 0.03 15.26
CA GLY A 218 -8.07 1.44 15.51
C GLY A 218 -7.43 2.04 16.77
N ASN A 219 -6.95 1.23 17.69
CA ASN A 219 -6.55 1.67 19.04
C ASN A 219 -5.06 1.47 19.33
N HIS A 220 -4.50 0.31 19.00
CA HIS A 220 -3.13 -0.01 19.35
C HIS A 220 -2.15 0.54 18.31
N LYS A 221 -1.30 1.49 18.72
CA LYS A 221 -0.46 2.28 17.83
C LYS A 221 1.01 2.11 18.17
N PHE A 222 1.86 1.89 17.16
CA PHE A 222 3.32 1.86 17.30
C PHE A 222 4.02 2.11 15.97
N SER A 223 5.33 2.39 16.01
CA SER A 223 6.14 2.70 14.83
C SER A 223 7.42 1.87 14.75
N GLY A 224 8.04 1.89 13.57
CA GLY A 224 9.31 1.25 13.28
C GLY A 224 9.20 -0.21 12.85
N GLY A 225 10.31 -0.75 12.32
CA GLY A 225 10.40 -2.16 11.90
C GLY A 225 10.44 -3.11 13.09
N GLN A 226 9.37 -3.17 13.87
CA GLN A 226 9.26 -3.97 15.08
C GLN A 226 9.44 -5.47 14.80
N PRO A 227 9.96 -6.25 15.75
CA PRO A 227 10.06 -7.70 15.61
C PRO A 227 8.67 -8.37 15.67
N PRO A 228 8.52 -9.62 15.15
CA PRO A 228 7.22 -10.29 15.01
C PRO A 228 6.44 -10.40 16.34
N GLU A 229 7.12 -10.55 17.46
CA GLU A 229 6.51 -10.71 18.79
C GLU A 229 5.75 -9.45 19.25
N VAL A 230 6.15 -8.26 18.76
CA VAL A 230 5.40 -7.02 19.04
C VAL A 230 4.05 -7.05 18.36
N PHE A 231 4.01 -7.46 17.09
CA PHE A 231 2.76 -7.63 16.35
C PHE A 231 1.86 -8.70 16.97
N GLN A 232 2.42 -9.86 17.31
CA GLN A 232 1.65 -10.95 17.93
C GLN A 232 0.99 -10.51 19.25
N ARG A 233 1.71 -9.76 20.09
CA ARG A 233 1.11 -9.17 21.31
C ARG A 233 -0.01 -8.19 20.98
N ALA A 234 0.19 -7.35 19.97
CA ALA A 234 -0.80 -6.37 19.55
C ALA A 234 -2.09 -7.01 19.00
N PHE A 235 -2.00 -8.17 18.32
CA PHE A 235 -3.18 -8.91 17.86
C PHE A 235 -4.06 -9.42 19.01
N GLN A 236 -3.49 -9.65 20.19
CA GLN A 236 -4.22 -10.16 21.36
C GLN A 236 -4.94 -9.06 22.16
N VAL A 237 -4.44 -7.81 22.11
CA VAL A 237 -4.88 -6.73 23.03
C VAL A 237 -6.35 -6.36 22.81
N ASP A 238 -6.84 -6.36 21.57
CA ASP A 238 -8.22 -5.97 21.22
C ASP A 238 -9.07 -7.18 20.75
N ALA A 239 -8.65 -8.37 21.09
CA ALA A 239 -9.37 -9.60 20.76
C ALA A 239 -10.48 -9.94 21.79
N ASN A 240 -10.75 -9.06 22.77
CA ASN A 240 -11.78 -9.23 23.81
C ASN A 240 -13.05 -8.46 23.49
#